data_27369e9c5efd5fa2e23cd1712636e7d5
#
_entry.id   27369e9c5efd5fa2e23cd1712636e7d5
#
_cell.length_a   1.000
_cell.length_b   1.000
_cell.length_c   1.000
_cell.angle_alpha   90.00
_cell.angle_beta   90.00
_cell.angle_gamma   90.00
#
_symmetry.space_group_name_H-M   'P 1'
#
loop_
_entity.id
_entity.type
_entity.pdbx_description
1 polymer ?
#
loop_
_entity_poly.entity_id
_entity_poly.type
_entity_poly.pdbx_seq_one_letter_code
_entity_poly.pdbx_strand_id
1 'polypeptide(L)'
;MEEKYKHKIFTIPNILSLFRLLLIPVIMWLYIVKEDPVLTTVILVLSGITDIVDGIIARKCHMVSDFGKAFDPVADKLTQIAMLFCLVSRFKWMMLPLCVMVIKEVTAGILGLLVIRKTGKVDGAVWHGKATTVSLYSMMIIHLIWYNIPGVISGILIGACTALALLSAFMYTRENVKKLLIGRKENAEN
;
A
#
# COMPACT_ATOMS: atom_id res chain seq x y z
N MET A 1 12.15 -12.54 23.78
CA MET A 1 10.70 -12.35 23.59
C MET A 1 10.27 -12.38 22.13
N GLU A 2 11.11 -11.96 21.19
CA GLU A 2 10.80 -11.98 19.74
C GLU A 2 10.56 -13.40 19.19
N GLU A 3 11.32 -14.42 19.60
CA GLU A 3 11.13 -15.79 19.12
C GLU A 3 9.75 -16.39 19.45
N LYS A 4 9.11 -15.96 20.54
CA LYS A 4 7.80 -16.49 20.97
C LYS A 4 6.65 -16.19 20.00
N TYR A 5 6.76 -15.09 19.22
CA TYR A 5 5.70 -14.65 18.29
C TYR A 5 6.05 -14.86 16.83
N LYS A 6 7.29 -15.23 16.51
CA LYS A 6 7.82 -15.37 15.15
C LYS A 6 6.94 -16.25 14.24
N HIS A 7 6.44 -17.37 14.76
CA HIS A 7 5.61 -18.30 13.99
C HIS A 7 4.11 -18.23 14.36
N LYS A 8 3.69 -17.26 15.19
CA LYS A 8 2.27 -17.12 15.55
C LYS A 8 1.51 -16.37 14.46
N ILE A 9 0.45 -17.01 13.95
CA ILE A 9 -0.48 -16.41 12.98
C ILE A 9 -1.43 -15.44 13.71
N PHE A 10 -1.92 -15.80 14.89
CA PHE A 10 -2.84 -14.98 15.68
C PHE A 10 -2.07 -14.09 16.66
N THR A 11 -1.72 -12.90 16.20
CA THR A 11 -1.18 -11.79 17.00
C THR A 11 -2.14 -10.61 16.92
N ILE A 12 -2.10 -9.69 17.90
CA ILE A 12 -2.95 -8.49 17.88
C ILE A 12 -2.79 -7.70 16.58
N PRO A 13 -1.56 -7.43 16.08
CA PRO A 13 -1.39 -6.76 14.78
C PRO A 13 -2.06 -7.51 13.63
N ASN A 14 -1.86 -8.83 13.53
CA ASN A 14 -2.46 -9.62 12.43
C ASN A 14 -3.99 -9.60 12.45
N ILE A 15 -4.60 -9.56 13.64
CA ILE A 15 -6.06 -9.44 13.79
C ILE A 15 -6.53 -8.07 13.29
N LEU A 16 -5.80 -7.00 13.58
CA LEU A 16 -6.12 -5.65 13.09
C LEU A 16 -5.99 -5.56 11.55
N SER A 17 -4.99 -6.20 10.97
CA SER A 17 -4.84 -6.28 9.51
C SER A 17 -5.94 -7.12 8.86
N LEU A 18 -6.38 -8.21 9.52
CA LEU A 18 -7.55 -8.98 9.08
C LEU A 18 -8.83 -8.14 9.16
N PHE A 19 -9.02 -7.39 10.25
CA PHE A 19 -10.15 -6.47 10.41
C PHE A 19 -10.18 -5.43 9.28
N ARG A 20 -9.03 -4.88 8.89
CA ARG A 20 -8.89 -3.97 7.75
C ARG A 20 -9.37 -4.61 6.45
N LEU A 21 -9.02 -5.87 6.18
CA LEU A 21 -9.54 -6.59 5.00
C LEU A 21 -11.05 -6.75 5.03
N LEU A 22 -11.62 -7.02 6.20
CA LEU A 22 -13.08 -7.11 6.36
C LEU A 22 -13.79 -5.77 6.19
N LEU A 23 -13.10 -4.64 6.40
CA LEU A 23 -13.63 -3.31 6.12
C LEU A 23 -13.71 -2.99 4.63
N ILE A 24 -12.94 -3.65 3.76
CA ILE A 24 -12.95 -3.39 2.30
C ILE A 24 -14.37 -3.53 1.72
N PRO A 25 -15.08 -4.67 1.87
CA PRO A 25 -16.43 -4.79 1.34
C PRO A 25 -17.41 -3.78 1.95
N VAL A 26 -17.21 -3.39 3.22
CA VAL A 26 -18.02 -2.36 3.87
C VAL A 26 -17.80 -1.00 3.22
N ILE A 27 -16.55 -0.60 2.99
CA ILE A 27 -16.17 0.63 2.29
C ILE A 27 -16.77 0.67 0.89
N MET A 28 -16.63 -0.43 0.14
CA MET A 28 -17.18 -0.54 -1.21
C MET A 28 -18.72 -0.43 -1.22
N TRP A 29 -19.38 -1.10 -0.30
CA TRP A 29 -20.84 -1.04 -0.16
C TRP A 29 -21.33 0.36 0.21
N LEU A 30 -20.68 1.03 1.15
CA LEU A 30 -21.02 2.39 1.56
C LEU A 30 -20.84 3.38 0.40
N TYR A 31 -19.78 3.24 -0.37
CA TYR A 31 -19.51 4.15 -1.47
C TYR A 31 -20.41 3.91 -2.68
N ILE A 32 -20.59 2.63 -3.09
CA ILE A 32 -21.29 2.27 -4.35
C ILE A 32 -22.79 2.16 -4.14
N VAL A 33 -23.24 1.56 -3.02
CA VAL A 33 -24.67 1.23 -2.82
C VAL A 33 -25.37 2.28 -1.97
N LYS A 34 -24.71 2.76 -0.90
CA LYS A 34 -25.29 3.78 -0.02
C LYS A 34 -25.03 5.20 -0.51
N GLU A 35 -24.05 5.38 -1.39
CA GLU A 35 -23.61 6.69 -1.89
C GLU A 35 -23.33 7.69 -0.75
N ASP A 36 -22.78 7.18 0.36
CA ASP A 36 -22.42 7.98 1.54
C ASP A 36 -20.90 8.23 1.59
N PRO A 37 -20.41 9.32 0.99
CA PRO A 37 -18.99 9.63 0.98
C PRO A 37 -18.44 9.98 2.36
N VAL A 38 -19.27 10.52 3.27
CA VAL A 38 -18.84 10.93 4.61
C VAL A 38 -18.53 9.70 5.44
N LEU A 39 -19.46 8.75 5.52
CA LEU A 39 -19.24 7.50 6.27
C LEU A 39 -18.14 6.66 5.65
N THR A 40 -18.05 6.63 4.30
CA THR A 40 -16.94 5.98 3.58
C THR A 40 -15.59 6.58 4.01
N THR A 41 -15.49 7.92 4.07
CA THR A 41 -14.27 8.62 4.51
C THR A 41 -13.92 8.27 5.96
N VAL A 42 -14.89 8.30 6.86
CA VAL A 42 -14.66 7.96 8.27
C VAL A 42 -14.09 6.55 8.41
N ILE A 43 -14.69 5.56 7.72
CA ILE A 43 -14.20 4.17 7.79
C ILE A 43 -12.84 4.01 7.13
N LEU A 44 -12.58 4.70 6.02
CA LEU A 44 -11.26 4.70 5.38
C LEU A 44 -10.17 5.28 6.30
N VAL A 45 -10.46 6.39 6.96
CA VAL A 45 -9.55 7.03 7.92
C VAL A 45 -9.32 6.13 9.14
N LEU A 46 -10.38 5.52 9.68
CA LEU A 46 -10.26 4.54 10.77
C LEU A 46 -9.41 3.35 10.36
N SER A 47 -9.60 2.82 9.14
CA SER A 47 -8.76 1.76 8.58
C SER A 47 -7.28 2.16 8.51
N GLY A 48 -6.97 3.39 8.08
CA GLY A 48 -5.60 3.91 8.07
C GLY A 48 -5.01 4.11 9.47
N ILE A 49 -5.82 4.56 10.44
CA ILE A 49 -5.39 4.70 11.84
C ILE A 49 -5.08 3.33 12.44
N THR A 50 -5.89 2.31 12.18
CA THR A 50 -5.63 0.94 12.67
C THR A 50 -4.30 0.40 12.12
N ASP A 51 -3.93 0.70 10.87
CA ASP A 51 -2.64 0.35 10.28
C ASP A 51 -1.45 0.98 11.02
N ILE A 52 -1.57 2.25 11.40
CA ILE A 52 -0.54 2.93 12.18
C ILE A 52 -0.42 2.31 13.57
N VAL A 53 -1.55 2.04 14.20
CA VAL A 53 -1.63 1.49 15.57
C VAL A 53 -1.08 0.07 15.63
N ASP A 54 -1.46 -0.81 14.69
CA ASP A 54 -0.94 -2.19 14.65
C ASP A 54 0.58 -2.22 14.44
N GLY A 55 1.11 -1.38 13.56
CA GLY A 55 2.55 -1.23 13.35
C GLY A 55 3.29 -0.71 14.60
N ILE A 56 2.68 0.17 15.41
CA ILE A 56 3.25 0.64 16.67
C ILE A 56 3.23 -0.48 17.71
N ILE A 57 2.10 -1.18 17.85
CA ILE A 57 1.94 -2.31 18.80
C ILE A 57 2.92 -3.42 18.46
N ALA A 58 3.01 -3.80 17.18
CA ALA A 58 3.94 -4.85 16.72
C ALA A 58 5.38 -4.57 17.15
N ARG A 59 5.83 -3.31 16.97
CA ARG A 59 7.20 -2.89 17.34
C ARG A 59 7.39 -2.77 18.84
N LYS A 60 6.48 -2.10 19.57
CA LYS A 60 6.62 -1.86 21.01
C LYS A 60 6.46 -3.12 21.84
N CYS A 61 5.56 -4.00 21.44
CA CYS A 61 5.28 -5.24 22.18
C CYS A 61 6.11 -6.44 21.69
N HIS A 62 7.04 -6.24 20.74
CA HIS A 62 7.84 -7.32 20.13
C HIS A 62 6.98 -8.48 19.60
N MET A 63 5.77 -8.16 19.06
CA MET A 63 4.81 -9.12 18.53
C MET A 63 4.88 -9.25 17.01
N VAL A 64 6.05 -9.02 16.44
CA VAL A 64 6.27 -9.10 15.00
C VAL A 64 6.30 -10.57 14.58
N SER A 65 5.32 -11.01 13.79
CA SER A 65 5.29 -12.35 13.19
C SER A 65 5.74 -12.33 11.75
N ASP A 66 6.30 -13.43 11.25
CA ASP A 66 6.70 -13.53 9.84
C ASP A 66 5.48 -13.47 8.90
N PHE A 67 4.34 -13.99 9.36
CA PHE A 67 3.06 -13.86 8.66
C PHE A 67 2.60 -12.40 8.57
N GLY A 68 2.63 -11.65 9.69
CA GLY A 68 2.22 -10.24 9.73
C GLY A 68 3.06 -9.37 8.81
N LYS A 69 4.40 -9.56 8.78
CA LYS A 69 5.29 -8.82 7.89
C LYS A 69 4.90 -8.89 6.41
N ALA A 70 4.31 -10.01 5.99
CA ALA A 70 3.82 -10.20 4.63
C ALA A 70 2.36 -9.76 4.47
N PHE A 71 1.53 -9.99 5.49
CA PHE A 71 0.09 -9.79 5.44
C PHE A 71 -0.32 -8.32 5.54
N ASP A 72 0.35 -7.53 6.41
CA ASP A 72 0.04 -6.11 6.62
C ASP A 72 0.20 -5.27 5.33
N PRO A 73 1.33 -5.36 4.57
CA PRO A 73 1.45 -4.65 3.30
C PRO A 73 0.41 -5.07 2.27
N VAL A 74 -0.02 -6.34 2.27
CA VAL A 74 -1.05 -6.82 1.34
C VAL A 74 -2.40 -6.22 1.69
N ALA A 75 -2.79 -6.22 2.97
CA ALA A 75 -4.05 -5.64 3.43
C ALA A 75 -4.14 -4.14 3.11
N ASP A 76 -3.05 -3.38 3.35
CA ASP A 76 -2.96 -1.96 3.01
C ASP A 76 -3.15 -1.72 1.50
N LYS A 77 -2.43 -2.48 0.65
CA LYS A 77 -2.53 -2.33 -0.80
C LYS A 77 -3.89 -2.71 -1.36
N LEU A 78 -4.52 -3.76 -0.83
CA LEU A 78 -5.87 -4.15 -1.23
C LEU A 78 -6.90 -3.07 -0.86
N THR A 79 -6.78 -2.43 0.30
CA THR A 79 -7.64 -1.30 0.69
C THR A 79 -7.48 -0.12 -0.27
N GLN A 80 -6.25 0.23 -0.65
CA GLN A 80 -5.97 1.31 -1.61
C GLN A 80 -6.55 0.99 -3.00
N ILE A 81 -6.34 -0.23 -3.50
CA ILE A 81 -6.87 -0.68 -4.80
C ILE A 81 -8.40 -0.64 -4.81
N ALA A 82 -9.04 -1.18 -3.77
CA ALA A 82 -10.49 -1.21 -3.65
C ALA A 82 -11.08 0.21 -3.63
N MET A 83 -10.46 1.13 -2.89
CA MET A 83 -10.93 2.51 -2.81
C MET A 83 -10.72 3.27 -4.12
N LEU A 84 -9.57 3.12 -4.78
CA LEU A 84 -9.34 3.69 -6.11
C LEU A 84 -10.34 3.14 -7.12
N PHE A 85 -10.61 1.84 -7.09
CA PHE A 85 -11.61 1.21 -7.96
C PHE A 85 -13.00 1.82 -7.75
N CYS A 86 -13.41 2.04 -6.50
CA CYS A 86 -14.65 2.75 -6.18
C CYS A 86 -14.66 4.16 -6.77
N LEU A 87 -13.58 4.93 -6.61
CA LEU A 87 -13.49 6.29 -7.11
C LEU A 87 -13.49 6.38 -8.65
N VAL A 88 -13.05 5.35 -9.37
CA VAL A 88 -13.12 5.28 -10.84
C VAL A 88 -14.58 5.40 -11.33
N SER A 89 -15.56 4.89 -10.58
CA SER A 89 -16.98 4.96 -10.97
C SER A 89 -17.44 6.40 -11.18
N ARG A 90 -16.89 7.35 -10.42
CA ARG A 90 -17.21 8.76 -10.49
C ARG A 90 -16.16 9.59 -11.22
N PHE A 91 -14.88 9.33 -10.95
CA PHE A 91 -13.74 10.04 -11.49
C PHE A 91 -12.95 9.13 -12.43
N LYS A 92 -13.29 9.09 -13.72
CA LYS A 92 -12.68 8.17 -14.70
C LYS A 92 -11.15 8.24 -14.74
N TRP A 93 -10.56 9.42 -14.50
CA TRP A 93 -9.11 9.61 -14.46
C TRP A 93 -8.42 8.90 -13.29
N MET A 94 -9.16 8.45 -12.26
CA MET A 94 -8.63 7.60 -11.18
C MET A 94 -8.14 6.23 -11.67
N MET A 95 -8.51 5.83 -12.89
CA MET A 95 -7.93 4.64 -13.52
C MET A 95 -6.42 4.76 -13.70
N LEU A 96 -5.86 5.97 -13.91
CA LEU A 96 -4.42 6.18 -14.08
C LEU A 96 -3.61 5.80 -12.83
N PRO A 97 -3.85 6.41 -11.64
CA PRO A 97 -3.14 6.01 -10.43
C PRO A 97 -3.44 4.57 -10.03
N LEU A 98 -4.64 4.03 -10.30
CA LEU A 98 -4.96 2.62 -10.06
C LEU A 98 -4.07 1.69 -10.88
N CYS A 99 -3.98 1.89 -12.20
CA CYS A 99 -3.13 1.07 -13.06
C CYS A 99 -1.65 1.19 -12.70
N VAL A 100 -1.16 2.42 -12.47
CA VAL A 100 0.24 2.66 -12.08
C VAL A 100 0.55 1.96 -10.76
N MET A 101 -0.36 2.05 -9.78
CA MET A 101 -0.20 1.39 -8.48
C MET A 101 -0.12 -0.12 -8.63
N VAL A 102 -1.06 -0.75 -9.35
CA VAL A 102 -1.06 -2.20 -9.55
C VAL A 102 0.22 -2.67 -10.24
N ILE A 103 0.61 -2.01 -11.34
CA ILE A 103 1.84 -2.35 -12.07
C ILE A 103 3.07 -2.21 -11.17
N LYS A 104 3.14 -1.11 -10.41
CA LYS A 104 4.23 -0.87 -9.45
C LYS A 104 4.31 -1.96 -8.40
N GLU A 105 3.20 -2.33 -7.76
CA GLU A 105 3.21 -3.33 -6.68
C GLU A 105 3.54 -4.73 -7.22
N VAL A 106 3.02 -5.11 -8.38
CA VAL A 106 3.38 -6.38 -9.05
C VAL A 106 4.87 -6.42 -9.41
N THR A 107 5.38 -5.34 -10.02
CA THR A 107 6.81 -5.23 -10.38
C THR A 107 7.69 -5.27 -9.14
N ALA A 108 7.30 -4.54 -8.08
CA ALA A 108 8.03 -4.54 -6.81
C ALA A 108 8.04 -5.92 -6.16
N GLY A 109 6.92 -6.63 -6.17
CA GLY A 109 6.83 -8.00 -5.65
C GLY A 109 7.74 -8.98 -6.41
N ILE A 110 7.69 -8.96 -7.74
CA ILE A 110 8.52 -9.84 -8.59
C ILE A 110 10.01 -9.53 -8.38
N LEU A 111 10.42 -8.27 -8.51
CA LEU A 111 11.82 -7.87 -8.34
C LEU A 111 12.32 -8.13 -6.92
N GLY A 112 11.51 -7.84 -5.90
CA GLY A 112 11.84 -8.13 -4.51
C GLY A 112 12.09 -9.61 -4.26
N LEU A 113 11.22 -10.49 -4.77
CA LEU A 113 11.42 -11.95 -4.69
C LEU A 113 12.70 -12.41 -5.40
N LEU A 114 13.01 -11.85 -6.58
CA LEU A 114 14.25 -12.18 -7.30
C LEU A 114 15.50 -11.72 -6.53
N VAL A 115 15.46 -10.53 -5.92
CA VAL A 115 16.55 -10.03 -5.06
C VAL A 115 16.74 -10.92 -3.85
N ILE A 116 15.66 -11.27 -3.13
CA ILE A 116 15.73 -12.15 -1.95
C ILE A 116 16.30 -13.52 -2.32
N ARG A 117 15.83 -14.13 -3.40
CA ARG A 117 16.36 -15.43 -3.88
C ARG A 117 17.85 -15.38 -4.20
N LYS A 118 18.34 -14.24 -4.66
CA LYS A 118 19.74 -14.09 -5.10
C LYS A 118 20.69 -13.65 -3.99
N THR A 119 20.24 -12.75 -3.11
CA THR A 119 21.10 -12.13 -2.09
C THR A 119 20.80 -12.62 -0.66
N GLY A 120 19.69 -13.33 -0.45
CA GLY A 120 19.22 -13.74 0.87
C GLY A 120 18.81 -12.59 1.79
N LYS A 121 18.85 -11.33 1.32
CA LYS A 121 18.57 -10.13 2.11
C LYS A 121 17.19 -9.58 1.78
N VAL A 122 16.46 -9.18 2.81
CA VAL A 122 15.18 -8.47 2.68
C VAL A 122 15.44 -6.98 2.93
N ASP A 123 15.14 -6.16 1.95
CA ASP A 123 15.28 -4.71 2.09
C ASP A 123 14.05 -4.10 2.77
N GLY A 124 14.30 -3.10 3.62
CA GLY A 124 13.22 -2.33 4.26
C GLY A 124 12.49 -1.39 3.31
N ALA A 125 11.34 -0.89 3.76
CA ALA A 125 10.52 0.05 3.00
C ALA A 125 11.28 1.37 2.72
N VAL A 126 11.37 1.74 1.45
CA VAL A 126 12.06 2.95 0.99
C VAL A 126 11.15 4.17 1.20
N TRP A 127 11.71 5.32 1.57
CA TRP A 127 10.97 6.54 1.92
C TRP A 127 10.03 7.05 0.81
N HIS A 128 10.44 6.93 -0.47
CA HIS A 128 9.59 7.34 -1.61
C HIS A 128 8.32 6.49 -1.73
N GLY A 129 8.34 5.22 -1.32
CA GLY A 129 7.14 4.39 -1.23
C GLY A 129 6.14 4.93 -0.19
N LYS A 130 6.63 5.38 0.97
CA LYS A 130 5.81 6.00 2.01
C LYS A 130 5.18 7.32 1.54
N ALA A 131 5.96 8.17 0.87
CA ALA A 131 5.46 9.43 0.31
C ALA A 131 4.34 9.19 -0.71
N THR A 132 4.48 8.19 -1.58
CA THR A 132 3.44 7.81 -2.55
C THR A 132 2.17 7.35 -1.84
N THR A 133 2.27 6.51 -0.80
CA THR A 133 1.12 6.03 -0.02
C THR A 133 0.38 7.19 0.63
N VAL A 134 1.09 8.12 1.29
CA VAL A 134 0.49 9.30 1.92
C VAL A 134 -0.20 10.19 0.87
N SER A 135 0.45 10.46 -0.27
CA SER A 135 -0.13 11.24 -1.37
C SER A 135 -1.41 10.59 -1.90
N LEU A 136 -1.42 9.27 -2.03
CA LEU A 136 -2.55 8.50 -2.55
C LEU A 136 -3.74 8.55 -1.60
N TYR A 137 -3.54 8.33 -0.29
CA TYR A 137 -4.59 8.46 0.71
C TYR A 137 -5.12 9.90 0.78
N SER A 138 -4.24 10.91 0.76
CA SER A 138 -4.65 12.32 0.76
C SER A 138 -5.53 12.65 -0.44
N MET A 139 -5.13 12.21 -1.64
CA MET A 139 -5.92 12.40 -2.86
C MET A 139 -7.29 11.72 -2.76
N MET A 140 -7.35 10.46 -2.30
CA MET A 140 -8.61 9.74 -2.13
C MET A 140 -9.55 10.44 -1.14
N ILE A 141 -9.03 10.85 0.02
CA ILE A 141 -9.80 11.55 1.06
C ILE A 141 -10.34 12.88 0.54
N ILE A 142 -9.52 13.67 -0.19
CA ILE A 142 -9.97 14.94 -0.78
C ILE A 142 -11.14 14.68 -1.74
N HIS A 143 -11.08 13.66 -2.59
CA HIS A 143 -12.15 13.36 -3.55
C HIS A 143 -13.41 12.79 -2.88
N LEU A 144 -13.29 12.17 -1.71
CA LEU A 144 -14.44 11.72 -0.92
C LEU A 144 -15.14 12.89 -0.23
N ILE A 145 -14.38 13.77 0.43
CA ILE A 145 -14.93 14.91 1.17
C ILE A 145 -15.46 15.98 0.22
N TRP A 146 -14.71 16.27 -0.83
CA TRP A 146 -15.10 17.29 -1.81
C TRP A 146 -15.82 16.64 -3.00
N TYR A 147 -17.05 16.26 -2.76
CA TYR A 147 -17.89 15.50 -3.72
C TYR A 147 -18.02 16.17 -5.10
N ASN A 148 -18.07 17.51 -5.17
CA ASN A 148 -18.18 18.31 -6.40
C ASN A 148 -16.88 19.03 -6.74
N ILE A 149 -15.74 18.37 -6.54
CA ILE A 149 -14.43 18.93 -6.87
C ILE A 149 -14.37 19.38 -8.34
N PRO A 150 -13.90 20.64 -8.65
CA PRO A 150 -13.73 21.09 -10.03
C PRO A 150 -12.79 20.15 -10.80
N GLY A 151 -13.15 19.85 -12.06
CA GLY A 151 -12.39 18.90 -12.89
C GLY A 151 -10.91 19.24 -13.06
N VAL A 152 -10.57 20.54 -13.12
CA VAL A 152 -9.18 21.00 -13.20
C VAL A 152 -8.41 20.65 -11.93
N ILE A 153 -8.98 20.90 -10.74
CA ILE A 153 -8.32 20.57 -9.46
C ILE A 153 -8.19 19.07 -9.30
N SER A 154 -9.25 18.30 -9.61
CA SER A 154 -9.22 16.85 -9.63
C SER A 154 -8.11 16.34 -10.55
N GLY A 155 -8.01 16.86 -11.78
CA GLY A 155 -6.98 16.48 -12.74
C GLY A 155 -5.56 16.77 -12.25
N ILE A 156 -5.33 17.92 -11.60
CA ILE A 156 -4.03 18.27 -11.01
C ILE A 156 -3.66 17.30 -9.90
N LEU A 157 -4.58 17.01 -8.97
CA LEU A 157 -4.33 16.09 -7.84
C LEU A 157 -4.05 14.67 -8.33
N ILE A 158 -4.85 14.17 -9.27
CA ILE A 158 -4.66 12.84 -9.86
C ILE A 158 -3.34 12.77 -10.62
N GLY A 159 -3.03 13.80 -11.42
CA GLY A 159 -1.79 13.89 -12.19
C GLY A 159 -0.55 13.92 -11.29
N ALA A 160 -0.56 14.77 -10.25
CA ALA A 160 0.54 14.87 -9.30
C ALA A 160 0.75 13.54 -8.54
N CYS A 161 -0.32 12.90 -8.07
CA CYS A 161 -0.25 11.61 -7.39
C CYS A 161 0.28 10.51 -8.33
N THR A 162 -0.18 10.48 -9.57
CA THR A 162 0.28 9.53 -10.58
C THR A 162 1.75 9.72 -10.91
N ALA A 163 2.21 10.98 -11.06
CA ALA A 163 3.61 11.29 -11.30
C ALA A 163 4.50 10.84 -10.14
N LEU A 164 4.09 11.08 -8.89
CA LEU A 164 4.81 10.58 -7.71
C LEU A 164 4.87 9.04 -7.67
N ALA A 165 3.78 8.37 -8.04
CA ALA A 165 3.74 6.91 -8.11
C ALA A 165 4.68 6.35 -9.18
N LEU A 166 4.75 7.00 -10.37
CA LEU A 166 5.67 6.64 -11.45
C LEU A 166 7.13 6.87 -11.05
N LEU A 167 7.45 8.00 -10.42
CA LEU A 167 8.79 8.27 -9.90
C LEU A 167 9.21 7.21 -8.87
N SER A 168 8.31 6.88 -7.94
CA SER A 168 8.57 5.83 -6.96
C SER A 168 8.78 4.47 -7.61
N ALA A 169 7.98 4.11 -8.62
CA ALA A 169 8.13 2.87 -9.38
C ALA A 169 9.49 2.81 -10.09
N PHE A 170 9.89 3.88 -10.74
CA PHE A 170 11.18 3.99 -11.43
C PHE A 170 12.36 3.85 -10.46
N MET A 171 12.35 4.58 -9.35
CA MET A 171 13.40 4.52 -8.33
C MET A 171 13.52 3.11 -7.75
N TYR A 172 12.39 2.50 -7.39
CA TYR A 172 12.36 1.13 -6.85
C TYR A 172 12.91 0.10 -7.85
N THR A 173 12.47 0.18 -9.10
CA THR A 173 12.94 -0.72 -10.17
C THR A 173 14.45 -0.56 -10.40
N ARG A 174 14.94 0.69 -10.47
CA ARG A 174 16.36 0.98 -10.64
C ARG A 174 17.22 0.39 -9.52
N GLU A 175 16.80 0.56 -8.27
CA GLU A 175 17.52 0.03 -7.10
C GLU A 175 17.57 -1.50 -7.12
N ASN A 176 16.44 -2.17 -7.37
CA ASN A 176 16.40 -3.63 -7.40
C ASN A 176 17.19 -4.22 -8.57
N VAL A 177 17.11 -3.62 -9.75
CA VAL A 177 17.92 -4.04 -10.91
C VAL A 177 19.41 -3.88 -10.62
N LYS A 178 19.82 -2.77 -10.00
CA LYS A 178 21.22 -2.56 -9.59
C LYS A 178 21.71 -3.65 -8.64
N LYS A 179 20.91 -4.03 -7.64
CA LYS A 179 21.23 -5.12 -6.70
C LYS A 179 21.35 -6.47 -7.41
N LEU A 180 20.45 -6.77 -8.34
CA LEU A 180 20.52 -7.98 -9.15
C LEU A 180 21.78 -8.05 -10.01
N LEU A 181 22.25 -6.93 -10.56
CA LEU A 181 23.46 -6.86 -11.37
C LEU A 181 24.75 -7.02 -10.51
N ILE A 182 24.80 -6.39 -9.33
CA ILE A 182 25.95 -6.51 -8.41
C ILE A 182 26.09 -7.95 -7.91
N GLY A 183 25.01 -8.56 -7.41
CA GLY A 183 25.04 -9.96 -6.96
C GLY A 183 25.33 -10.97 -8.08
N ARG A 184 25.25 -10.56 -9.36
CA ARG A 184 25.70 -11.37 -10.49
C ARG A 184 27.23 -11.35 -10.64
N LYS A 185 27.88 -10.25 -10.33
CA LYS A 185 29.35 -10.13 -10.40
C LYS A 185 30.02 -10.92 -9.29
N GLU A 186 29.53 -10.81 -8.04
CA GLU A 186 30.09 -11.55 -6.89
C GLU A 186 29.99 -13.08 -7.07
N ASN A 187 28.93 -13.59 -7.70
CA ASN A 187 28.78 -15.02 -7.98
C ASN A 187 29.56 -15.50 -9.24
N ALA A 188 30.13 -14.61 -10.01
CA ALA A 188 30.96 -14.95 -11.18
C ALA A 188 32.47 -14.92 -10.86
N GLU A 189 32.83 -14.35 -9.72
CA GLU A 189 34.22 -14.23 -9.22
C GLU A 189 34.56 -15.31 -8.16
N ASN A 190 33.55 -16.09 -7.69
CA ASN A 190 33.68 -17.26 -6.83
C ASN A 190 33.46 -18.55 -7.61
#